data_31431b89d24f06f7644ef0c267470cdf
#
_entry.id   31431b89d24f06f7644ef0c267470cdf
#
_cell.length_a   1.000
_cell.length_b   1.000
_cell.length_c   1.000
_cell.angle_alpha   90.00
_cell.angle_beta   90.00
_cell.angle_gamma   90.00
#
_symmetry.space_group_name_H-M   'P 1'
#
loop_
_entity.id
_entity.type
_entity.pdbx_description
1 polymer ?
#
loop_
_entity_poly.entity_id
_entity_poly.type
_entity_poly.pdbx_seq_one_letter_code
_entity_poly.pdbx_strand_id
1 'polypeptide(L)'
;KKSRLSEIFSAINIVLADIGGKKTTYIISFRAKSIIIMSISVVMLVACERHASTSEQMDIAEKLMNTKPDSALTILNSIHASGFKGKDAARYALLKSMALDKNCIDTTTFDILEPAIDYYIKNGTPDEQFRTYYYQGRIYQNQGDDDSAMLSFMNACDLKQAVTDSLLLAHTFVAQGTLYLKQYKTKEFIQNNMAAAKLYGAIGRDLLEIKSYTNAIDGYVMLNNKTAADSLISICVPLVQKNQDGEAYLFPSLLSYTVEFCTPADIKSFLDQNQDLDLTKDDKMNFAQGYSKIGDYGKAMKLLSEITPD
;
A
#
# COMPACT_ATOMS: atom_id res chain seq x y z
N LYS A 1 4.80 4.45 -40.63
CA LYS A 1 4.21 3.07 -40.49
C LYS A 1 3.59 2.54 -41.80
N LYS A 2 3.17 3.41 -42.75
CA LYS A 2 2.65 2.98 -44.06
C LYS A 2 3.77 2.47 -45.00
N SER A 3 5.05 2.88 -44.86
CA SER A 3 6.14 2.53 -45.78
C SER A 3 6.60 1.07 -45.65
N ARG A 4 6.70 0.51 -44.44
CA ARG A 4 7.16 -0.88 -44.25
C ARG A 4 6.19 -1.95 -44.74
N LEU A 5 4.90 -1.73 -44.61
CA LEU A 5 3.88 -2.65 -45.15
C LEU A 5 3.88 -2.65 -46.69
N SER A 6 4.07 -1.48 -47.32
CA SER A 6 4.16 -1.40 -48.80
C SER A 6 5.41 -2.09 -49.34
N GLU A 7 6.53 -2.04 -48.62
CA GLU A 7 7.77 -2.74 -49.02
C GLU A 7 7.62 -4.27 -48.88
N ILE A 8 6.95 -4.74 -47.85
CA ILE A 8 6.67 -6.18 -47.63
C ILE A 8 5.73 -6.69 -48.75
N PHE A 9 4.65 -5.94 -49.09
CA PHE A 9 3.77 -6.30 -50.21
C PHE A 9 4.46 -6.27 -51.56
N SER A 10 5.39 -5.33 -51.79
CA SER A 10 6.22 -5.27 -52.99
C SER A 10 7.13 -6.50 -53.09
N ALA A 11 7.80 -6.88 -51.99
CA ALA A 11 8.67 -8.06 -51.94
C ALA A 11 7.92 -9.37 -52.18
N ILE A 12 6.71 -9.50 -51.64
CA ILE A 12 5.84 -10.67 -51.85
C ILE A 12 5.40 -10.75 -53.30
N ASN A 13 5.05 -9.64 -53.93
CA ASN A 13 4.65 -9.64 -55.34
C ASN A 13 5.81 -9.97 -56.28
N ILE A 14 7.05 -9.55 -55.95
CA ILE A 14 8.26 -9.91 -56.71
C ILE A 14 8.52 -11.41 -56.63
N VAL A 15 8.40 -12.01 -55.47
CA VAL A 15 8.59 -13.48 -55.26
C VAL A 15 7.49 -14.27 -55.99
N LEU A 16 6.26 -13.78 -55.99
CA LEU A 16 5.16 -14.44 -56.71
C LEU A 16 5.26 -14.31 -58.23
N ALA A 17 5.83 -13.21 -58.75
CA ALA A 17 6.07 -13.00 -60.18
C ALA A 17 7.21 -13.90 -60.69
N ASP A 18 8.27 -14.11 -59.90
CA ASP A 18 9.41 -14.97 -60.27
C ASP A 18 9.04 -16.45 -60.31
N ILE A 19 8.06 -16.89 -59.50
CA ILE A 19 7.50 -18.25 -59.50
C ILE A 19 6.61 -18.48 -60.72
N GLY A 20 6.01 -17.45 -61.32
CA GLY A 20 5.17 -17.52 -62.52
C GLY A 20 5.88 -17.59 -63.86
N GLY A 21 7.19 -17.28 -63.92
CA GLY A 21 7.95 -17.09 -65.15
C GLY A 21 8.69 -18.32 -65.71
N LYS A 22 8.79 -19.43 -65.02
CA LYS A 22 9.43 -20.66 -65.49
C LYS A 22 8.40 -21.77 -65.63
N LYS A 23 8.13 -22.16 -66.90
CA LYS A 23 7.40 -23.39 -67.24
C LYS A 23 8.19 -24.61 -66.73
N THR A 24 8.07 -24.93 -65.51
CA THR A 24 8.41 -26.23 -64.94
C THR A 24 7.21 -26.69 -64.14
N THR A 25 6.56 -27.71 -64.61
CA THR A 25 5.38 -28.36 -64.01
C THR A 25 5.79 -28.98 -62.68
N TYR A 26 5.91 -28.17 -61.65
CA TYR A 26 5.91 -28.70 -60.27
C TYR A 26 4.49 -28.64 -59.76
N ILE A 27 3.86 -29.81 -59.66
CA ILE A 27 2.64 -30.03 -58.87
C ILE A 27 3.04 -29.74 -57.40
N ILE A 28 3.06 -28.47 -57.01
CA ILE A 28 3.11 -28.13 -55.59
C ILE A 28 1.81 -28.60 -54.98
N SER A 29 1.84 -29.71 -54.27
CA SER A 29 0.68 -30.36 -53.69
C SER A 29 -0.11 -29.34 -52.87
N PHE A 30 -1.42 -29.43 -52.88
CA PHE A 30 -2.33 -28.55 -52.11
C PHE A 30 -1.91 -28.44 -50.64
N ARG A 31 -1.22 -29.45 -50.09
CA ARG A 31 -0.60 -29.49 -48.75
C ARG A 31 0.55 -28.45 -48.59
N ALA A 32 1.39 -28.26 -49.61
CA ALA A 32 2.50 -27.25 -49.52
C ALA A 32 1.96 -25.83 -49.51
N LYS A 33 0.90 -25.52 -50.27
CA LYS A 33 0.24 -24.20 -50.25
C LYS A 33 -0.44 -23.96 -48.91
N SER A 34 -1.09 -24.99 -48.33
CA SER A 34 -1.69 -24.85 -46.97
C SER A 34 -0.64 -24.62 -45.88
N ILE A 35 0.51 -25.27 -45.99
CA ILE A 35 1.61 -25.09 -45.01
C ILE A 35 2.19 -23.66 -45.08
N ILE A 36 2.37 -23.11 -46.28
CA ILE A 36 2.86 -21.76 -46.47
C ILE A 36 1.85 -20.71 -45.96
N ILE A 37 0.57 -20.90 -46.24
CA ILE A 37 -0.50 -19.99 -45.73
C ILE A 37 -0.58 -20.12 -44.21
N MET A 38 -0.48 -21.30 -43.65
CA MET A 38 -0.52 -21.56 -42.21
C MET A 38 0.72 -20.97 -41.49
N SER A 39 1.92 -21.06 -42.10
CA SER A 39 3.13 -20.46 -41.55
C SER A 39 3.07 -18.90 -41.60
N ILE A 40 2.52 -18.33 -42.68
CA ILE A 40 2.30 -16.86 -42.76
C ILE A 40 1.26 -16.39 -41.73
N SER A 41 0.21 -17.20 -41.51
CA SER A 41 -0.80 -16.90 -40.50
C SER A 41 -0.23 -16.94 -39.08
N VAL A 42 0.62 -17.92 -38.79
CA VAL A 42 1.31 -18.04 -37.49
C VAL A 42 2.29 -16.90 -37.29
N VAL A 43 3.04 -16.48 -38.31
CA VAL A 43 3.92 -15.32 -38.25
C VAL A 43 3.14 -14.02 -38.06
N MET A 44 1.96 -13.89 -38.68
CA MET A 44 1.07 -12.72 -38.43
C MET A 44 0.43 -12.73 -37.04
N LEU A 45 0.14 -13.90 -36.46
CA LEU A 45 -0.36 -13.99 -35.09
C LEU A 45 0.71 -13.67 -34.04
N VAL A 46 1.96 -14.02 -34.29
CA VAL A 46 3.10 -13.68 -33.41
C VAL A 46 3.53 -12.21 -33.58
N ALA A 47 3.29 -11.59 -34.75
CA ALA A 47 3.59 -10.17 -34.97
C ALA A 47 2.54 -9.20 -34.38
N CYS A 48 1.46 -9.69 -33.82
CA CYS A 48 0.40 -8.89 -33.20
C CYS A 48 0.45 -8.94 -31.66
N GLU A 49 1.62 -9.08 -31.04
CA GLU A 49 1.80 -8.51 -29.71
C GLU A 49 1.74 -6.99 -29.87
N ARG A 50 0.55 -6.42 -29.68
CA ARG A 50 0.43 -4.98 -29.43
C ARG A 50 1.23 -4.70 -28.18
N HIS A 51 2.48 -4.26 -28.32
CA HIS A 51 3.15 -3.59 -27.22
C HIS A 51 2.26 -2.40 -26.84
N ALA A 52 1.61 -2.50 -25.67
CA ALA A 52 0.83 -1.42 -25.12
C ALA A 52 1.67 -0.15 -25.16
N SER A 53 1.07 0.98 -25.54
CA SER A 53 1.79 2.25 -25.49
C SER A 53 2.22 2.52 -24.05
N THR A 54 3.27 3.30 -23.85
CA THR A 54 3.76 3.62 -22.51
C THR A 54 2.68 4.23 -21.60
N SER A 55 1.80 5.07 -22.19
CA SER A 55 0.65 5.62 -21.47
C SER A 55 -0.34 4.50 -21.05
N GLU A 56 -0.61 3.55 -21.94
CA GLU A 56 -1.49 2.41 -21.65
C GLU A 56 -0.87 1.48 -20.58
N GLN A 57 0.44 1.29 -20.58
CA GLN A 57 1.14 0.55 -19.52
C GLN A 57 1.01 1.26 -18.16
N MET A 58 1.15 2.59 -18.12
CA MET A 58 0.90 3.36 -16.89
C MET A 58 -0.56 3.27 -16.44
N ASP A 59 -1.54 3.29 -17.36
CA ASP A 59 -2.96 3.11 -17.03
C ASP A 59 -3.24 1.73 -16.43
N ILE A 60 -2.61 0.67 -16.96
CA ILE A 60 -2.74 -0.68 -16.43
C ILE A 60 -2.10 -0.77 -15.04
N ALA A 61 -0.89 -0.23 -14.86
CA ALA A 61 -0.20 -0.22 -13.56
C ALA A 61 -1.03 0.52 -12.50
N GLU A 62 -1.62 1.67 -12.84
CA GLU A 62 -2.48 2.45 -11.94
C GLU A 62 -3.73 1.66 -11.51
N LYS A 63 -4.39 0.96 -12.42
CA LYS A 63 -5.54 0.09 -12.11
C LYS A 63 -5.18 -1.08 -11.19
N LEU A 64 -3.98 -1.63 -11.33
CA LEU A 64 -3.49 -2.75 -10.50
C LEU A 64 -2.93 -2.30 -9.15
N MET A 65 -2.68 -1.01 -8.97
CA MET A 65 -1.95 -0.46 -7.82
C MET A 65 -2.48 -0.91 -6.45
N ASN A 66 -3.80 -1.04 -6.30
CA ASN A 66 -4.43 -1.42 -5.02
C ASN A 66 -4.75 -2.91 -4.89
N THR A 67 -4.72 -3.67 -5.99
CA THR A 67 -5.12 -5.10 -5.99
C THR A 67 -3.94 -6.04 -6.23
N LYS A 68 -2.96 -5.61 -7.03
CA LYS A 68 -1.77 -6.38 -7.41
C LYS A 68 -0.56 -5.45 -7.54
N PRO A 69 -0.07 -4.86 -6.44
CA PRO A 69 0.99 -3.86 -6.47
C PRO A 69 2.33 -4.40 -7.01
N ASP A 70 2.62 -5.68 -6.84
CA ASP A 70 3.75 -6.39 -7.43
C ASP A 70 3.72 -6.37 -8.97
N SER A 71 2.54 -6.66 -9.53
CA SER A 71 2.31 -6.60 -10.98
C SER A 71 2.40 -5.16 -11.50
N ALA A 72 1.85 -4.19 -10.76
CA ALA A 72 1.97 -2.78 -11.09
C ALA A 72 3.45 -2.34 -11.12
N LEU A 73 4.24 -2.73 -10.12
CA LEU A 73 5.67 -2.43 -10.07
C LEU A 73 6.44 -3.08 -11.23
N THR A 74 6.11 -4.32 -11.56
CA THR A 74 6.73 -5.04 -12.70
C THR A 74 6.47 -4.32 -14.01
N ILE A 75 5.23 -3.88 -14.28
CA ILE A 75 4.90 -3.10 -15.47
C ILE A 75 5.68 -1.80 -15.50
N LEU A 76 5.70 -1.04 -14.40
CA LEU A 76 6.44 0.22 -14.32
C LEU A 76 7.95 0.02 -14.51
N ASN A 77 8.52 -1.10 -14.05
CA ASN A 77 9.93 -1.44 -14.27
C ASN A 77 10.25 -1.73 -15.75
N SER A 78 9.27 -2.18 -16.52
CA SER A 78 9.45 -2.45 -17.96
C SER A 78 9.42 -1.20 -18.84
N ILE A 79 8.99 -0.04 -18.28
CA ILE A 79 8.87 1.22 -18.99
C ILE A 79 10.24 1.91 -19.11
N HIS A 80 10.63 2.26 -20.33
CA HIS A 80 11.83 3.06 -20.59
C HIS A 80 11.51 4.56 -20.42
N ALA A 81 11.71 5.09 -19.20
CA ALA A 81 11.32 6.44 -18.84
C ALA A 81 12.35 7.53 -19.17
N SER A 82 13.53 7.19 -19.70
CA SER A 82 14.65 8.13 -19.92
C SER A 82 14.35 9.30 -20.86
N GLY A 83 13.24 9.24 -21.61
CA GLY A 83 12.81 10.31 -22.51
C GLY A 83 11.61 11.12 -22.01
N PHE A 84 11.07 10.81 -20.83
CA PHE A 84 9.88 11.48 -20.30
C PHE A 84 10.20 12.90 -19.85
N LYS A 85 9.25 13.81 -20.05
CA LYS A 85 9.32 15.21 -19.63
C LYS A 85 7.96 15.70 -19.15
N GLY A 86 7.97 16.71 -18.29
CA GLY A 86 6.75 17.37 -17.82
C GLY A 86 5.77 16.37 -17.19
N LYS A 87 4.52 16.38 -17.65
CA LYS A 87 3.44 15.57 -17.07
C LYS A 87 3.70 14.05 -17.15
N ASP A 88 4.30 13.55 -18.22
CA ASP A 88 4.55 12.11 -18.38
C ASP A 88 5.65 11.63 -17.42
N ALA A 89 6.70 12.43 -17.23
CA ALA A 89 7.72 12.16 -16.21
C ALA A 89 7.14 12.18 -14.80
N ALA A 90 6.31 13.17 -14.50
CA ALA A 90 5.64 13.29 -13.20
C ALA A 90 4.70 12.11 -12.92
N ARG A 91 3.91 11.71 -13.92
CA ARG A 91 2.99 10.57 -13.78
C ARG A 91 3.73 9.27 -13.52
N TYR A 92 4.78 9.00 -14.30
CA TYR A 92 5.61 7.81 -14.11
C TYR A 92 6.25 7.81 -12.71
N ALA A 93 6.84 8.94 -12.31
CA ALA A 93 7.49 9.11 -11.01
C ALA A 93 6.53 8.85 -9.84
N LEU A 94 5.32 9.43 -9.89
CA LEU A 94 4.30 9.24 -8.87
C LEU A 94 3.84 7.78 -8.80
N LEU A 95 3.46 7.18 -9.93
CA LEU A 95 3.04 5.77 -9.98
C LEU A 95 4.14 4.82 -9.50
N LYS A 96 5.41 5.12 -9.82
CA LYS A 96 6.56 4.33 -9.38
C LYS A 96 6.74 4.39 -7.87
N SER A 97 6.68 5.59 -7.28
CA SER A 97 6.76 5.78 -5.82
C SER A 97 5.59 5.09 -5.10
N MET A 98 4.37 5.19 -5.65
CA MET A 98 3.19 4.45 -5.17
C MET A 98 3.43 2.94 -5.17
N ALA A 99 3.94 2.39 -6.27
CA ALA A 99 4.16 0.96 -6.40
C ALA A 99 5.25 0.46 -5.45
N LEU A 100 6.30 1.22 -5.21
CA LEU A 100 7.35 0.88 -4.25
C LEU A 100 6.80 0.82 -2.83
N ASP A 101 6.11 1.87 -2.38
CA ASP A 101 5.52 1.94 -1.02
C ASP A 101 4.54 0.77 -0.79
N LYS A 102 3.66 0.48 -1.75
CA LYS A 102 2.70 -0.62 -1.64
C LYS A 102 3.32 -2.03 -1.66
N ASN A 103 4.54 -2.17 -2.15
CA ASN A 103 5.32 -3.40 -2.09
C ASN A 103 6.26 -3.43 -0.86
N CYS A 104 6.08 -2.52 0.11
CA CYS A 104 6.93 -2.40 1.29
C CYS A 104 8.42 -2.20 0.95
N ILE A 105 8.69 -1.51 -0.15
CA ILE A 105 10.05 -1.11 -0.56
C ILE A 105 10.25 0.34 -0.14
N ASP A 106 10.94 0.51 0.96
CA ASP A 106 11.22 1.83 1.52
C ASP A 106 12.20 2.61 0.63
N THR A 107 11.81 3.84 0.30
CA THR A 107 12.66 4.80 -0.42
C THR A 107 13.09 5.90 0.54
N THR A 108 14.41 6.19 0.53
CA THR A 108 15.02 7.21 1.40
C THR A 108 15.61 8.37 0.61
N THR A 109 15.39 8.43 -0.72
CA THR A 109 15.81 9.52 -1.60
C THR A 109 14.65 9.99 -2.46
N PHE A 110 14.75 11.21 -2.97
CA PHE A 110 13.72 11.80 -3.83
C PHE A 110 13.91 11.49 -5.32
N ASP A 111 14.99 10.81 -5.72
CA ASP A 111 15.37 10.58 -7.13
C ASP A 111 14.21 10.09 -8.01
N ILE A 112 13.35 9.22 -7.44
CA ILE A 112 12.20 8.68 -8.17
C ILE A 112 11.02 9.66 -8.16
N LEU A 113 10.73 10.32 -7.04
CA LEU A 113 9.55 11.17 -6.87
C LEU A 113 9.77 12.61 -7.37
N GLU A 114 11.02 13.07 -7.50
CA GLU A 114 11.37 14.44 -7.84
C GLU A 114 10.61 15.00 -9.06
N PRO A 115 10.48 14.27 -10.20
CA PRO A 115 9.69 14.77 -11.32
C PRO A 115 8.21 15.02 -11.00
N ALA A 116 7.63 14.26 -10.05
CA ALA A 116 6.27 14.48 -9.59
C ALA A 116 6.18 15.71 -8.69
N ILE A 117 7.14 15.92 -7.79
CA ILE A 117 7.23 17.10 -6.92
C ILE A 117 7.33 18.36 -7.79
N ASP A 118 8.25 18.39 -8.74
CA ASP A 118 8.51 19.56 -9.60
C ASP A 118 7.30 19.97 -10.43
N TYR A 119 6.51 18.99 -10.87
CA TYR A 119 5.40 19.24 -11.78
C TYR A 119 4.06 19.35 -11.03
N TYR A 120 3.69 18.36 -10.21
CA TYR A 120 2.34 18.28 -9.67
C TYR A 120 2.08 19.26 -8.54
N ILE A 121 3.06 19.64 -7.73
CA ILE A 121 2.86 20.64 -6.69
C ILE A 121 2.37 21.97 -7.28
N LYS A 122 2.78 22.30 -8.51
CA LYS A 122 2.40 23.55 -9.19
C LYS A 122 1.23 23.38 -10.16
N ASN A 123 1.14 22.24 -10.83
CA ASN A 123 0.28 22.07 -12.01
C ASN A 123 -0.69 20.87 -11.87
N GLY A 124 -0.64 20.14 -10.77
CA GLY A 124 -1.44 18.95 -10.57
C GLY A 124 -2.88 19.27 -10.17
N THR A 125 -3.77 18.30 -10.40
CA THR A 125 -5.09 18.26 -9.77
C THR A 125 -4.94 18.10 -8.26
N PRO A 126 -5.98 18.40 -7.45
CA PRO A 126 -5.92 18.17 -6.01
C PRO A 126 -5.50 16.74 -5.63
N ASP A 127 -5.98 15.72 -6.34
CA ASP A 127 -5.59 14.32 -6.10
C ASP A 127 -4.11 14.05 -6.43
N GLU A 128 -3.58 14.61 -7.53
CA GLU A 128 -2.18 14.48 -7.91
C GLU A 128 -1.26 15.21 -6.92
N GLN A 129 -1.63 16.41 -6.48
CA GLN A 129 -0.91 17.16 -5.44
C GLN A 129 -0.91 16.41 -4.11
N PHE A 130 -2.10 15.94 -3.67
CA PHE A 130 -2.26 15.19 -2.44
C PHE A 130 -1.37 13.94 -2.40
N ARG A 131 -1.42 13.11 -3.46
CA ARG A 131 -0.59 11.92 -3.59
C ARG A 131 0.90 12.28 -3.56
N THR A 132 1.30 13.34 -4.24
CA THR A 132 2.70 13.80 -4.25
C THR A 132 3.18 14.18 -2.87
N TYR A 133 2.41 14.99 -2.12
CA TYR A 133 2.74 15.34 -0.74
C TYR A 133 2.74 14.12 0.20
N TYR A 134 1.80 13.18 0.03
CA TYR A 134 1.79 11.96 0.82
C TYR A 134 3.07 11.15 0.64
N TYR A 135 3.47 10.86 -0.61
CA TYR A 135 4.69 10.08 -0.86
C TYR A 135 5.97 10.85 -0.52
N GLN A 136 5.97 12.17 -0.62
CA GLN A 136 7.03 13.01 -0.08
C GLN A 136 7.16 12.83 1.43
N GLY A 137 6.06 12.86 2.16
CA GLY A 137 6.02 12.59 3.60
C GLY A 137 6.51 11.19 3.96
N ARG A 138 6.15 10.17 3.17
CA ARG A 138 6.64 8.79 3.35
C ARG A 138 8.16 8.69 3.19
N ILE A 139 8.74 9.37 2.22
CA ILE A 139 10.20 9.40 2.03
C ILE A 139 10.89 10.04 3.24
N TYR A 140 10.38 11.18 3.73
CA TYR A 140 10.92 11.81 4.93
C TYR A 140 10.79 10.92 6.18
N GLN A 141 9.66 10.20 6.35
CA GLN A 141 9.53 9.21 7.43
C GLN A 141 10.60 8.12 7.36
N ASN A 142 10.89 7.61 6.15
CA ASN A 142 11.91 6.58 5.95
C ASN A 142 13.34 7.11 6.18
N GLN A 143 13.55 8.42 6.02
CA GLN A 143 14.79 9.13 6.38
C GLN A 143 14.91 9.37 7.90
N GLY A 144 13.82 9.26 8.64
CA GLY A 144 13.75 9.65 10.05
C GLY A 144 13.58 11.17 10.26
N ASP A 145 13.29 11.93 9.21
CA ASP A 145 12.98 13.36 9.28
C ASP A 145 11.48 13.55 9.57
N ASP A 146 11.12 13.37 10.84
CA ASP A 146 9.73 13.44 11.31
C ASP A 146 9.10 14.83 11.11
N ASP A 147 9.88 15.92 11.16
CA ASP A 147 9.37 17.29 10.99
C ASP A 147 8.99 17.56 9.53
N SER A 148 9.86 17.22 8.59
CA SER A 148 9.56 17.35 7.15
C SER A 148 8.45 16.42 6.70
N ALA A 149 8.39 15.20 7.28
CA ALA A 149 7.30 14.26 7.06
C ALA A 149 5.96 14.85 7.52
N MET A 150 5.90 15.42 8.74
CA MET A 150 4.70 16.06 9.27
C MET A 150 4.25 17.22 8.38
N LEU A 151 5.18 18.09 7.96
CA LEU A 151 4.85 19.21 7.07
C LEU A 151 4.25 18.72 5.74
N SER A 152 4.83 17.68 5.16
CA SER A 152 4.34 17.10 3.90
C SER A 152 2.93 16.51 4.06
N PHE A 153 2.66 15.79 5.15
CA PHE A 153 1.31 15.28 5.44
C PHE A 153 0.31 16.37 5.75
N MET A 154 0.72 17.47 6.39
CA MET A 154 -0.14 18.64 6.60
C MET A 154 -0.53 19.27 5.27
N ASN A 155 0.43 19.52 4.37
CA ASN A 155 0.17 20.02 3.02
C ASN A 155 -0.80 19.10 2.24
N ALA A 156 -0.67 17.79 2.39
CA ALA A 156 -1.64 16.84 1.84
C ALA A 156 -3.03 17.06 2.47
N CYS A 157 -3.14 17.14 3.79
CA CYS A 157 -4.40 17.30 4.50
C CYS A 157 -5.10 18.65 4.22
N ASP A 158 -4.38 19.70 3.82
CA ASP A 158 -4.98 20.97 3.40
C ASP A 158 -5.88 20.79 2.14
N LEU A 159 -5.61 19.77 1.35
CA LEU A 159 -6.39 19.41 0.16
C LEU A 159 -7.57 18.48 0.42
N LYS A 160 -7.78 18.02 1.67
CA LYS A 160 -8.74 16.95 2.04
C LYS A 160 -10.19 17.16 1.56
N GLN A 161 -10.63 18.39 1.35
CA GLN A 161 -11.98 18.68 0.88
C GLN A 161 -12.14 18.48 -0.65
N ALA A 162 -11.04 18.45 -1.38
CA ALA A 162 -11.03 18.38 -2.83
C ALA A 162 -10.53 17.02 -3.36
N VAL A 163 -10.03 16.13 -2.47
CA VAL A 163 -9.51 14.82 -2.88
C VAL A 163 -10.60 13.76 -2.86
N THR A 164 -10.48 12.81 -3.77
CA THR A 164 -11.42 11.70 -3.95
C THR A 164 -10.91 10.40 -3.33
N ASP A 165 -9.61 10.26 -3.08
CA ASP A 165 -8.95 9.06 -2.55
C ASP A 165 -9.08 8.99 -1.01
N SER A 166 -10.27 8.57 -0.55
CA SER A 166 -10.54 8.42 0.89
C SER A 166 -9.61 7.40 1.58
N LEU A 167 -9.13 6.39 0.85
CA LEU A 167 -8.20 5.41 1.40
C LEU A 167 -6.86 6.07 1.73
N LEU A 168 -6.30 6.82 0.79
CA LEU A 168 -5.02 7.50 1.00
C LEU A 168 -5.14 8.63 2.03
N LEU A 169 -6.28 9.32 2.07
CA LEU A 169 -6.55 10.31 3.12
C LEU A 169 -6.56 9.66 4.52
N ALA A 170 -7.18 8.49 4.67
CA ALA A 170 -7.15 7.76 5.94
C ALA A 170 -5.72 7.33 6.32
N HIS A 171 -4.93 6.84 5.36
CA HIS A 171 -3.51 6.53 5.60
C HIS A 171 -2.70 7.77 6.01
N THR A 172 -3.01 8.95 5.45
CA THR A 172 -2.35 10.21 5.83
C THR A 172 -2.64 10.57 7.29
N PHE A 173 -3.90 10.42 7.74
CA PHE A 173 -4.22 10.62 9.15
C PHE A 173 -3.48 9.65 10.07
N VAL A 174 -3.41 8.35 9.71
CA VAL A 174 -2.63 7.38 10.51
C VAL A 174 -1.15 7.78 10.57
N ALA A 175 -0.56 8.21 9.46
CA ALA A 175 0.84 8.63 9.40
C ALA A 175 1.09 9.86 10.30
N GLN A 176 0.22 10.88 10.23
CA GLN A 176 0.28 12.04 11.14
C GLN A 176 0.11 11.61 12.61
N GLY A 177 -0.86 10.72 12.89
CA GLY A 177 -1.08 10.18 14.22
C GLY A 177 0.19 9.55 14.80
N THR A 178 0.87 8.71 14.02
CA THR A 178 2.14 8.09 14.43
C THR A 178 3.21 9.14 14.77
N LEU A 179 3.33 10.20 13.98
CA LEU A 179 4.27 11.29 14.25
C LEU A 179 3.89 12.07 15.52
N TYR A 180 2.60 12.33 15.74
CA TYR A 180 2.12 12.96 16.98
C TYR A 180 2.42 12.08 18.21
N LEU A 181 2.25 10.76 18.10
CA LEU A 181 2.59 9.85 19.21
C LEU A 181 4.07 9.92 19.57
N LYS A 182 4.97 9.93 18.58
CA LYS A 182 6.42 10.14 18.80
C LYS A 182 6.74 11.46 19.52
N GLN A 183 5.91 12.48 19.33
CA GLN A 183 6.03 13.80 19.97
C GLN A 183 5.28 13.86 21.31
N TYR A 184 4.77 12.76 21.85
CA TYR A 184 3.93 12.71 23.06
C TYR A 184 2.63 13.53 22.98
N LYS A 185 2.15 13.83 21.78
CA LYS A 185 0.90 14.56 21.51
C LYS A 185 -0.26 13.54 21.40
N THR A 186 -0.59 12.91 22.51
CA THR A 186 -1.55 11.79 22.55
C THR A 186 -2.96 12.19 22.12
N LYS A 187 -3.38 13.43 22.37
CA LYS A 187 -4.71 13.91 21.93
C LYS A 187 -4.81 13.96 20.41
N GLU A 188 -3.80 14.50 19.75
CA GLU A 188 -3.69 14.57 18.29
C GLU A 188 -3.56 13.18 17.67
N PHE A 189 -2.83 12.27 18.31
CA PHE A 189 -2.79 10.85 17.92
C PHE A 189 -4.18 10.24 17.90
N ILE A 190 -4.97 10.40 18.98
CA ILE A 190 -6.34 9.92 19.07
C ILE A 190 -7.20 10.52 17.96
N GLN A 191 -7.17 11.85 17.79
CA GLN A 191 -8.00 12.55 16.81
C GLN A 191 -7.73 12.05 15.37
N ASN A 192 -6.48 11.86 15.02
CA ASN A 192 -6.10 11.36 13.70
C ASN A 192 -6.54 9.92 13.48
N ASN A 193 -6.35 9.04 14.46
CA ASN A 193 -6.81 7.65 14.36
C ASN A 193 -8.35 7.56 14.29
N MET A 194 -9.06 8.37 15.04
CA MET A 194 -10.52 8.47 14.95
C MET A 194 -11.00 8.96 13.58
N ALA A 195 -10.30 9.93 12.97
CA ALA A 195 -10.61 10.40 11.62
C ALA A 195 -10.34 9.29 10.58
N ALA A 196 -9.22 8.58 10.70
CA ALA A 196 -8.89 7.45 9.85
C ALA A 196 -9.92 6.32 9.95
N ALA A 197 -10.30 5.92 11.17
CA ALA A 197 -11.29 4.88 11.41
C ALA A 197 -12.62 5.16 10.70
N LYS A 198 -13.13 6.40 10.82
CA LYS A 198 -14.37 6.81 10.14
C LYS A 198 -14.27 6.68 8.61
N LEU A 199 -13.13 7.06 8.02
CA LEU A 199 -12.92 6.94 6.58
C LEU A 199 -12.82 5.47 6.16
N TYR A 200 -12.09 4.64 6.90
CA TYR A 200 -11.97 3.21 6.61
C TYR A 200 -13.32 2.50 6.69
N GLY A 201 -14.13 2.79 7.72
CA GLY A 201 -15.48 2.25 7.83
C GLY A 201 -16.38 2.67 6.67
N ALA A 202 -16.32 3.94 6.25
CA ALA A 202 -17.10 4.45 5.13
C ALA A 202 -16.76 3.77 3.78
N ILE A 203 -15.53 3.26 3.62
CA ILE A 203 -15.10 2.56 2.40
C ILE A 203 -15.00 1.03 2.57
N GLY A 204 -15.55 0.48 3.67
CA GLY A 204 -15.60 -0.96 3.93
C GLY A 204 -14.24 -1.62 4.17
N ARG A 205 -13.30 -0.91 4.81
CA ARG A 205 -11.99 -1.42 5.19
C ARG A 205 -11.98 -1.83 6.67
N ASP A 206 -12.79 -2.82 7.01
CA ASP A 206 -13.09 -3.25 8.38
C ASP A 206 -11.84 -3.45 9.26
N LEU A 207 -10.80 -4.13 8.76
CA LEU A 207 -9.57 -4.35 9.55
C LEU A 207 -8.79 -3.07 9.84
N LEU A 208 -8.73 -2.14 8.88
CA LEU A 208 -8.06 -0.85 9.08
C LEU A 208 -8.88 0.07 9.99
N GLU A 209 -10.22 -0.03 9.92
CA GLU A 209 -11.12 0.64 10.85
C GLU A 209 -10.87 0.17 12.29
N ILE A 210 -10.89 -1.15 12.52
CA ILE A 210 -10.61 -1.75 13.83
C ILE A 210 -9.24 -1.30 14.34
N LYS A 211 -8.18 -1.43 13.53
CA LYS A 211 -6.82 -1.02 13.89
C LYS A 211 -6.75 0.46 14.28
N SER A 212 -7.46 1.32 13.60
CA SER A 212 -7.46 2.75 13.93
C SER A 212 -8.23 3.04 15.22
N TYR A 213 -9.34 2.35 15.49
CA TYR A 213 -10.03 2.46 16.78
C TYR A 213 -9.18 1.91 17.92
N THR A 214 -8.48 0.78 17.74
CA THR A 214 -7.59 0.24 18.79
C THR A 214 -6.45 1.19 19.13
N ASN A 215 -5.81 1.82 18.12
CA ASN A 215 -4.84 2.88 18.36
C ASN A 215 -5.44 4.04 19.20
N ALA A 216 -6.69 4.42 18.95
CA ALA A 216 -7.35 5.46 19.73
C ALA A 216 -7.70 4.98 21.16
N ILE A 217 -8.04 3.70 21.36
CA ILE A 217 -8.21 3.09 22.69
C ILE A 217 -6.89 3.19 23.47
N ASP A 218 -5.77 2.81 22.88
CA ASP A 218 -4.45 2.90 23.50
C ASP A 218 -4.12 4.36 23.89
N GLY A 219 -4.44 5.31 23.03
CA GLY A 219 -4.32 6.72 23.34
C GLY A 219 -5.15 7.15 24.54
N TYR A 220 -6.38 6.66 24.66
CA TYR A 220 -7.22 6.96 25.85
C TYR A 220 -6.72 6.25 27.11
N VAL A 221 -6.15 5.04 26.99
CA VAL A 221 -5.45 4.37 28.10
C VAL A 221 -4.27 5.22 28.57
N MET A 222 -3.44 5.73 27.66
CA MET A 222 -2.32 6.63 27.96
C MET A 222 -2.75 7.92 28.65
N LEU A 223 -3.94 8.45 28.33
CA LEU A 223 -4.53 9.64 28.96
C LEU A 223 -5.30 9.32 30.24
N ASN A 224 -5.32 8.07 30.72
CA ASN A 224 -6.09 7.60 31.85
C ASN A 224 -7.60 7.93 31.73
N ASN A 225 -8.14 7.86 30.50
CA ASN A 225 -9.54 8.19 30.21
C ASN A 225 -10.35 6.90 29.98
N LYS A 226 -10.71 6.24 31.07
CA LYS A 226 -11.48 4.99 31.06
C LYS A 226 -12.78 5.09 30.27
N THR A 227 -13.57 6.13 30.51
CA THR A 227 -14.91 6.28 29.89
C THR A 227 -14.82 6.35 28.36
N ALA A 228 -13.85 7.08 27.82
CA ALA A 228 -13.67 7.14 26.38
C ALA A 228 -13.14 5.82 25.80
N ALA A 229 -12.25 5.13 26.50
CA ALA A 229 -11.78 3.80 26.11
C ALA A 229 -12.96 2.79 26.11
N ASP A 230 -13.79 2.76 27.15
CA ASP A 230 -15.00 1.91 27.24
C ASP A 230 -15.92 2.13 26.03
N SER A 231 -16.14 3.38 25.66
CA SER A 231 -16.98 3.74 24.49
C SER A 231 -16.43 3.18 23.19
N LEU A 232 -15.11 3.26 22.96
CA LEU A 232 -14.50 2.71 21.75
C LEU A 232 -14.43 1.19 21.73
N ILE A 233 -14.17 0.56 22.87
CA ILE A 233 -14.23 -0.92 23.01
C ILE A 233 -15.62 -1.41 22.62
N SER A 234 -16.68 -0.72 23.09
CA SER A 234 -18.06 -1.06 22.72
C SER A 234 -18.34 -0.94 21.21
N ILE A 235 -17.62 -0.11 20.48
CA ILE A 235 -17.68 0.01 19.01
C ILE A 235 -16.86 -1.12 18.35
N CYS A 236 -15.67 -1.41 18.86
CA CYS A 236 -14.78 -2.40 18.26
C CYS A 236 -15.28 -3.84 18.40
N VAL A 237 -15.86 -4.22 19.53
CA VAL A 237 -16.30 -5.60 19.78
C VAL A 237 -17.24 -6.12 18.69
N PRO A 238 -18.32 -5.43 18.28
CA PRO A 238 -19.18 -5.88 17.18
C PRO A 238 -18.44 -5.96 15.81
N LEU A 239 -17.49 -5.07 15.56
CA LEU A 239 -16.69 -5.10 14.31
C LEU A 239 -15.80 -6.35 14.27
N VAL A 240 -15.16 -6.69 15.39
CA VAL A 240 -14.35 -7.91 15.51
C VAL A 240 -15.20 -9.17 15.41
N GLN A 241 -16.39 -9.20 16.00
CA GLN A 241 -17.32 -10.32 15.84
C GLN A 241 -17.72 -10.55 14.37
N LYS A 242 -17.83 -9.49 13.58
CA LYS A 242 -18.08 -9.56 12.14
C LYS A 242 -16.85 -9.98 11.35
N ASN A 243 -15.64 -9.60 11.80
CA ASN A 243 -14.37 -9.88 11.15
C ASN A 243 -13.33 -10.32 12.18
N GLN A 244 -13.23 -11.65 12.40
CA GLN A 244 -12.39 -12.24 13.44
C GLN A 244 -10.89 -11.94 13.32
N ASP A 245 -10.40 -11.63 12.11
CA ASP A 245 -9.00 -11.19 11.92
C ASP A 245 -8.68 -9.88 12.68
N GLY A 246 -9.72 -9.11 13.05
CA GLY A 246 -9.61 -7.93 13.89
C GLY A 246 -9.23 -8.20 15.35
N GLU A 247 -9.36 -9.44 15.83
CA GLU A 247 -9.00 -9.82 17.19
C GLU A 247 -7.50 -9.56 17.47
N ALA A 248 -6.64 -9.81 16.49
CA ALA A 248 -5.21 -9.55 16.58
C ALA A 248 -4.86 -8.07 16.86
N TYR A 249 -5.73 -7.14 16.47
CA TYR A 249 -5.57 -5.72 16.79
C TYR A 249 -6.23 -5.33 18.11
N LEU A 250 -7.39 -5.91 18.43
CA LEU A 250 -8.13 -5.56 19.64
C LEU A 250 -7.50 -6.13 20.91
N PHE A 251 -6.94 -7.33 20.86
CA PHE A 251 -6.39 -8.02 22.00
C PHE A 251 -5.30 -7.21 22.75
N PRO A 252 -4.24 -6.66 22.08
CA PRO A 252 -3.23 -5.86 22.76
C PRO A 252 -3.82 -4.64 23.49
N SER A 253 -4.79 -3.96 22.87
CA SER A 253 -5.45 -2.80 23.46
C SER A 253 -6.33 -3.17 24.66
N LEU A 254 -7.01 -4.33 24.60
CA LEU A 254 -7.77 -4.87 25.76
C LEU A 254 -6.85 -5.26 26.91
N LEU A 255 -5.68 -5.80 26.60
CA LEU A 255 -4.68 -6.12 27.61
C LEU A 255 -4.19 -4.85 28.31
N SER A 256 -3.77 -3.83 27.55
CA SER A 256 -3.36 -2.53 28.11
C SER A 256 -4.47 -1.88 28.93
N TYR A 257 -5.71 -1.90 28.41
CA TYR A 257 -6.89 -1.41 29.12
C TYR A 257 -7.13 -2.16 30.44
N THR A 258 -7.09 -3.51 30.42
CA THR A 258 -7.33 -4.35 31.59
C THR A 258 -6.26 -4.08 32.66
N VAL A 259 -5.01 -4.02 32.27
CA VAL A 259 -3.90 -3.71 33.18
C VAL A 259 -4.06 -2.32 33.80
N GLU A 260 -4.56 -1.33 33.06
CA GLU A 260 -4.65 0.03 33.58
C GLU A 260 -5.89 0.26 34.47
N PHE A 261 -7.06 -0.25 34.07
CA PHE A 261 -8.34 0.16 34.65
C PHE A 261 -9.09 -0.90 35.45
N CYS A 262 -8.68 -2.17 35.37
CA CYS A 262 -9.41 -3.24 36.02
C CYS A 262 -8.88 -3.58 37.42
N THR A 263 -9.66 -4.36 38.20
CA THR A 263 -9.25 -4.82 39.54
C THR A 263 -8.12 -5.87 39.42
N PRO A 264 -7.31 -6.06 40.47
CA PRO A 264 -6.32 -7.15 40.50
C PRO A 264 -6.90 -8.54 40.21
N ALA A 265 -8.12 -8.78 40.61
CA ALA A 265 -8.82 -10.05 40.32
C ALA A 265 -9.15 -10.20 38.82
N ASP A 266 -9.62 -9.13 38.18
CA ASP A 266 -9.90 -9.11 36.73
C ASP A 266 -8.63 -9.24 35.93
N ILE A 267 -7.55 -8.50 36.29
CA ILE A 267 -6.22 -8.61 35.67
C ILE A 267 -5.74 -10.05 35.72
N LYS A 268 -5.79 -10.68 36.92
CA LYS A 268 -5.38 -12.06 37.08
C LYS A 268 -6.19 -13.00 36.19
N SER A 269 -7.53 -12.85 36.20
CA SER A 269 -8.41 -13.66 35.36
C SER A 269 -8.08 -13.53 33.87
N PHE A 270 -7.83 -12.30 33.37
CA PHE A 270 -7.48 -12.05 32.00
C PHE A 270 -6.14 -12.70 31.62
N LEU A 271 -5.11 -12.55 32.49
CA LEU A 271 -3.78 -13.12 32.25
C LEU A 271 -3.81 -14.65 32.24
N ASP A 272 -4.55 -15.25 33.20
CA ASP A 272 -4.65 -16.72 33.32
C ASP A 272 -5.41 -17.34 32.13
N GLN A 273 -6.41 -16.65 31.56
CA GLN A 273 -7.15 -17.09 30.38
C GLN A 273 -6.34 -17.04 29.09
N ASN A 274 -5.32 -16.18 29.03
CA ASN A 274 -4.56 -15.89 27.80
C ASN A 274 -3.08 -16.31 27.91
N GLN A 275 -2.68 -17.05 28.94
CA GLN A 275 -1.28 -17.42 29.20
C GLN A 275 -0.64 -18.33 28.14
N ASP A 276 -1.48 -19.08 27.38
CA ASP A 276 -1.02 -20.05 26.38
C ASP A 276 -0.93 -19.45 24.97
N LEU A 277 -1.19 -18.14 24.83
CA LEU A 277 -1.07 -17.44 23.53
C LEU A 277 0.40 -17.24 23.15
N ASP A 278 0.66 -17.24 21.85
CA ASP A 278 1.96 -16.83 21.30
C ASP A 278 2.06 -15.30 21.34
N LEU A 279 2.66 -14.80 22.41
CA LEU A 279 2.73 -13.37 22.71
C LEU A 279 3.83 -12.67 21.94
N THR A 280 3.52 -11.53 21.33
CA THR A 280 4.51 -10.61 20.78
C THR A 280 5.40 -10.02 21.88
N LYS A 281 6.49 -9.36 21.52
CA LYS A 281 7.35 -8.67 22.49
C LYS A 281 6.59 -7.62 23.30
N ASP A 282 5.70 -6.86 22.65
CA ASP A 282 4.91 -5.83 23.30
C ASP A 282 3.83 -6.44 24.20
N ASP A 283 3.19 -7.56 23.80
CA ASP A 283 2.25 -8.28 24.66
C ASP A 283 2.94 -8.81 25.90
N LYS A 284 4.15 -9.40 25.76
CA LYS A 284 4.94 -9.87 26.93
C LYS A 284 5.25 -8.73 27.90
N MET A 285 5.55 -7.54 27.40
CA MET A 285 5.74 -6.35 28.24
C MET A 285 4.48 -6.00 29.02
N ASN A 286 3.34 -5.96 28.37
CA ASN A 286 2.04 -5.68 29.02
C ASN A 286 1.63 -6.78 30.01
N PHE A 287 1.88 -8.06 29.68
CA PHE A 287 1.67 -9.19 30.61
C PHE A 287 2.57 -9.05 31.85
N ALA A 288 3.84 -8.72 31.68
CA ALA A 288 4.76 -8.50 32.77
C ALA A 288 4.29 -7.35 33.69
N GLN A 289 3.80 -6.26 33.10
CA GLN A 289 3.20 -5.16 33.86
C GLN A 289 1.96 -5.64 34.64
N GLY A 290 1.08 -6.41 34.02
CA GLY A 290 -0.10 -6.99 34.65
C GLY A 290 0.28 -7.89 35.83
N TYR A 291 1.23 -8.83 35.65
CA TYR A 291 1.72 -9.67 36.74
C TYR A 291 2.37 -8.86 37.87
N SER A 292 3.09 -7.78 37.54
CA SER A 292 3.63 -6.86 38.54
C SER A 292 2.54 -6.16 39.34
N LYS A 293 1.48 -5.70 38.69
CA LYS A 293 0.32 -5.05 39.37
C LYS A 293 -0.41 -5.98 40.35
N ILE A 294 -0.44 -7.28 40.08
CA ILE A 294 -1.07 -8.29 40.99
C ILE A 294 -0.06 -8.91 41.97
N GLY A 295 1.20 -8.46 41.98
CA GLY A 295 2.24 -8.91 42.90
C GLY A 295 2.93 -10.23 42.51
N ASP A 296 2.69 -10.79 41.31
CA ASP A 296 3.39 -11.98 40.81
C ASP A 296 4.69 -11.58 40.09
N TYR A 297 5.63 -11.11 40.88
CA TYR A 297 6.94 -10.63 40.37
C TYR A 297 7.75 -11.74 39.71
N GLY A 298 7.54 -13.01 40.09
CA GLY A 298 8.23 -14.15 39.48
C GLY A 298 7.89 -14.31 38.02
N LYS A 299 6.59 -14.29 37.67
CA LYS A 299 6.12 -14.35 36.26
C LYS A 299 6.50 -13.09 35.52
N ALA A 300 6.40 -11.91 36.15
CA ALA A 300 6.79 -10.64 35.50
C ALA A 300 8.28 -10.67 35.07
N MET A 301 9.17 -11.04 35.97
CA MET A 301 10.62 -11.12 35.70
C MET A 301 10.95 -12.15 34.62
N LYS A 302 10.27 -13.31 34.63
CA LYS A 302 10.44 -14.33 33.58
C LYS A 302 10.15 -13.76 32.20
N LEU A 303 9.01 -13.11 32.02
CA LEU A 303 8.62 -12.51 30.74
C LEU A 303 9.58 -11.41 30.31
N LEU A 304 10.04 -10.56 31.25
CA LEU A 304 11.00 -9.50 30.93
C LEU A 304 12.35 -10.08 30.49
N SER A 305 12.82 -11.19 31.09
CA SER A 305 14.05 -11.85 30.66
C SER A 305 13.97 -12.45 29.24
N GLU A 306 12.77 -12.77 28.76
CA GLU A 306 12.55 -13.24 27.39
C GLU A 306 12.56 -12.11 26.34
N ILE A 307 12.43 -10.86 26.78
CA ILE A 307 12.36 -9.66 25.90
C ILE A 307 13.71 -8.98 25.77
N THR A 308 14.49 -8.95 26.85
CA THR A 308 15.84 -8.35 26.88
C THR A 308 16.86 -9.38 26.37
N PRO A 309 17.56 -9.12 25.25
CA PRO A 309 18.72 -9.94 24.91
C PRO A 309 19.79 -9.74 25.98
N ASP A 310 20.49 -10.85 26.31
CA ASP A 310 21.69 -10.85 27.19
C ASP A 310 22.79 -9.90 26.66
#